data_ab77e918c062907f70212cc2a926421b
#
_entry.id   ab77e918c062907f70212cc2a926421b
#
_cell.length_a   1.000
_cell.length_b   1.000
_cell.length_c   1.000
_cell.angle_alpha   90.00
_cell.angle_beta   90.00
_cell.angle_gamma   90.00
#
_symmetry.space_group_name_H-M   'P 1'
#
loop_
_entity.id
_entity.type
_entity.pdbx_description
1 polymer ?
#
loop_
_entity_poly.entity_id
_entity_poly.type
_entity_poly.pdbx_seq_one_letter_code
_entity_poly.pdbx_strand_id
1 'polypeptide(L)'
;MPVLEIDKVSMTFGHGELAVQALKPTTLTVEAGELAALLGPSGSGKSTLLLAISLILAPTTGRIALDGRDIYDNGPTGIDVRAFRRQNIGFIFQQHNLIPFLTAAENVALVMQLNGAGRRDAARRAKELLGYLEIAHRTDSLPANLSGGEQQRVAIGRALANEPRLVLADEPTAALDTERGTKVMGLLRKIARERRSSVITVTHDHRMIEGFDTVYHLDDGRLTQTTHAATAH
;
A
#
# COMPACT_ATOMS: atom_id res chain seq x y z
N MET A 1 9.89 6.57 -16.09
CA MET A 1 9.13 7.74 -15.55
C MET A 1 8.55 7.30 -14.22
N PRO A 2 8.71 8.10 -13.17
CA PRO A 2 8.20 7.73 -11.85
C PRO A 2 6.67 7.56 -11.88
N VAL A 3 6.20 6.54 -11.17
CA VAL A 3 4.76 6.34 -10.92
C VAL A 3 4.29 7.28 -9.81
N LEU A 4 5.12 7.48 -8.79
CA LEU A 4 4.82 8.38 -7.68
C LEU A 4 5.89 9.44 -7.56
N GLU A 5 5.46 10.68 -7.47
CA GLU A 5 6.31 11.83 -7.12
C GLU A 5 5.71 12.56 -5.93
N ILE A 6 6.52 12.77 -4.91
CA ILE A 6 6.19 13.57 -3.73
C ILE A 6 7.23 14.67 -3.61
N ASP A 7 6.78 15.91 -3.56
CA ASP A 7 7.66 17.07 -3.35
C ASP A 7 7.22 17.87 -2.12
N LYS A 8 8.11 17.92 -1.13
CA LYS A 8 7.97 18.70 0.12
C LYS A 8 6.65 18.50 0.86
N VAL A 9 6.10 17.28 0.80
CA VAL A 9 4.88 16.93 1.53
C VAL A 9 5.14 16.96 3.02
N SER A 10 4.32 17.70 3.75
CA SER A 10 4.35 17.77 5.21
C SER A 10 2.99 17.45 5.82
N MET A 11 3.01 17.05 7.11
CA MET A 11 1.79 16.77 7.86
C MET A 11 1.91 17.32 9.28
N THR A 12 0.99 18.18 9.64
CA THR A 12 0.86 18.74 10.99
C THR A 12 -0.55 18.47 11.51
N PHE A 13 -0.65 17.88 12.68
CA PHE A 13 -1.90 17.66 13.40
C PHE A 13 -2.06 18.70 14.51
N GLY A 14 -3.30 19.09 14.79
CA GLY A 14 -3.61 20.10 15.80
C GLY A 14 -3.34 21.54 15.33
N HIS A 15 -3.53 22.49 16.24
CA HIS A 15 -3.37 23.93 15.99
C HIS A 15 -2.68 24.62 17.17
N GLY A 16 -1.98 25.73 16.90
CA GLY A 16 -1.33 26.53 17.92
C GLY A 16 -0.26 25.73 18.68
N GLU A 17 -0.24 25.87 20.01
CA GLU A 17 0.74 25.22 20.90
C GLU A 17 0.62 23.68 20.95
N LEU A 18 -0.53 23.12 20.53
CA LEU A 18 -0.77 21.67 20.44
C LEU A 18 -0.46 21.11 19.06
N ALA A 19 0.14 21.88 18.16
CA ALA A 19 0.50 21.41 16.83
C ALA A 19 1.66 20.41 16.90
N VAL A 20 1.46 19.23 16.32
CA VAL A 20 2.48 18.18 16.19
C VAL A 20 2.79 17.97 14.72
N GLN A 21 4.02 18.26 14.32
CA GLN A 21 4.49 18.01 12.97
C GLN A 21 4.93 16.56 12.83
N ALA A 22 3.99 15.71 12.42
CA ALA A 22 4.22 14.27 12.25
C ALA A 22 5.04 13.92 11.01
N LEU A 23 5.06 14.82 10.00
CA LEU A 23 5.88 14.66 8.81
C LEU A 23 6.48 16.02 8.43
N LYS A 24 7.81 16.10 8.41
CA LYS A 24 8.56 17.26 7.93
C LYS A 24 8.55 17.27 6.39
N PRO A 25 8.84 18.39 5.72
CA PRO A 25 8.85 18.42 4.26
C PRO A 25 9.64 17.25 3.66
N THR A 26 8.92 16.35 3.01
CA THR A 26 9.42 15.05 2.54
C THR A 26 9.32 15.00 1.02
N THR A 27 10.40 14.60 0.37
CA THR A 27 10.47 14.39 -1.08
C THR A 27 10.91 12.95 -1.35
N LEU A 28 10.17 12.24 -2.22
CA LEU A 28 10.52 10.91 -2.71
C LEU A 28 9.93 10.64 -4.09
N THR A 29 10.54 9.71 -4.81
CA THR A 29 10.05 9.21 -6.10
C THR A 29 10.03 7.69 -6.09
N VAL A 30 9.07 7.09 -6.79
CA VAL A 30 9.00 5.64 -6.98
C VAL A 30 8.80 5.37 -8.46
N GLU A 31 9.69 4.57 -9.05
CA GLU A 31 9.61 4.18 -10.46
C GLU A 31 8.55 3.10 -10.71
N ALA A 32 8.15 2.95 -11.98
CA ALA A 32 7.16 1.94 -12.37
C ALA A 32 7.67 0.52 -12.10
N GLY A 33 6.92 -0.26 -11.34
CA GLY A 33 7.28 -1.63 -10.96
C GLY A 33 8.35 -1.73 -9.86
N GLU A 34 8.70 -0.59 -9.25
CA GLU A 34 9.66 -0.55 -8.15
C GLU A 34 9.06 -1.10 -6.85
N LEU A 35 9.89 -1.82 -6.11
CA LEU A 35 9.61 -2.27 -4.77
C LEU A 35 10.44 -1.44 -3.77
N ALA A 36 9.79 -0.53 -3.08
CA ALA A 36 10.41 0.36 -2.10
C ALA A 36 10.06 -0.03 -0.66
N ALA A 37 11.04 0.03 0.24
CA ALA A 37 10.85 -0.12 1.68
C ALA A 37 10.89 1.24 2.38
N LEU A 38 10.03 1.41 3.37
CA LEU A 38 10.03 2.55 4.28
C LEU A 38 10.31 2.04 5.70
N LEU A 39 11.51 2.27 6.19
CA LEU A 39 11.99 1.87 7.50
C LEU A 39 11.96 3.03 8.49
N GLY A 40 12.01 2.72 9.77
CA GLY A 40 12.14 3.71 10.85
C GLY A 40 11.49 3.22 12.15
N PRO A 41 11.78 3.88 13.28
CA PRO A 41 11.21 3.52 14.57
C PRO A 41 9.68 3.74 14.62
N SER A 42 9.03 3.15 15.62
CA SER A 42 7.60 3.41 15.86
C SER A 42 7.39 4.90 16.15
N GLY A 43 6.31 5.47 15.61
CA GLY A 43 6.01 6.90 15.78
C GLY A 43 6.77 7.85 14.85
N SER A 44 7.66 7.38 13.98
CA SER A 44 8.44 8.25 13.07
C SER A 44 7.63 8.90 11.94
N GLY A 45 6.35 8.53 11.75
CA GLY A 45 5.47 9.10 10.71
C GLY A 45 5.24 8.21 9.49
N LYS A 46 5.70 6.94 9.48
CA LYS A 46 5.59 6.03 8.31
C LYS A 46 4.16 5.82 7.85
N SER A 47 3.26 5.41 8.75
CA SER A 47 1.84 5.24 8.43
C SER A 47 1.20 6.57 8.01
N THR A 48 1.61 7.68 8.63
CA THR A 48 1.17 9.03 8.23
C THR A 48 1.55 9.34 6.80
N LEU A 49 2.78 9.00 6.39
CA LEU A 49 3.24 9.19 5.01
C LEU A 49 2.43 8.34 4.04
N LEU A 50 2.18 7.05 4.32
CA LEU A 50 1.34 6.20 3.46
C LEU A 50 -0.10 6.75 3.36
N LEU A 51 -0.68 7.21 4.47
CA LEU A 51 -2.02 7.80 4.48
C LEU A 51 -2.07 9.12 3.71
N ALA A 52 -1.01 9.93 3.74
CA ALA A 52 -0.88 11.15 2.94
C ALA A 52 -0.75 10.83 1.44
N ILE A 53 0.12 9.89 1.05
CA ILE A 53 0.28 9.42 -0.34
C ILE A 53 -1.07 8.95 -0.92
N SER A 54 -1.83 8.19 -0.14
CA SER A 54 -3.14 7.70 -0.56
C SER A 54 -4.25 8.75 -0.50
N LEU A 55 -3.95 9.97 -0.01
CA LEU A 55 -4.94 11.00 0.25
C LEU A 55 -6.12 10.53 1.13
N ILE A 56 -5.87 9.54 2.03
CA ILE A 56 -6.77 9.24 3.15
C ILE A 56 -6.69 10.38 4.16
N LEU A 57 -5.47 10.88 4.39
CA LEU A 57 -5.21 12.14 5.09
C LEU A 57 -4.72 13.17 4.07
N ALA A 58 -5.35 14.34 4.03
CA ALA A 58 -4.88 15.44 3.21
C ALA A 58 -3.58 16.00 3.81
N PRO A 59 -2.49 16.14 3.03
CA PRO A 59 -1.28 16.79 3.50
C PRO A 59 -1.51 18.23 3.96
N THR A 60 -0.64 18.74 4.82
CA THR A 60 -0.67 20.16 5.20
C THR A 60 -0.10 21.02 4.07
N THR A 61 1.01 20.60 3.46
CA THR A 61 1.64 21.29 2.32
C THR A 61 2.27 20.26 1.37
N GLY A 62 2.73 20.75 0.22
CA GLY A 62 3.51 20.00 -0.76
C GLY A 62 2.67 19.49 -1.92
N ARG A 63 3.33 18.71 -2.82
CA ARG A 63 2.75 18.19 -4.06
C ARG A 63 2.83 16.66 -4.07
N ILE A 64 1.77 16.01 -4.53
CA ILE A 64 1.75 14.56 -4.82
C ILE A 64 1.25 14.39 -6.25
N ALA A 65 2.03 13.68 -7.07
CA ALA A 65 1.63 13.27 -8.40
C ALA A 65 1.69 11.73 -8.53
N LEU A 66 0.73 11.15 -9.25
CA LEU A 66 0.70 9.73 -9.59
C LEU A 66 0.52 9.60 -11.11
N ASP A 67 1.41 8.81 -11.75
CA ASP A 67 1.49 8.70 -13.23
C ASP A 67 1.53 10.08 -13.93
N GLY A 68 2.31 11.03 -13.39
CA GLY A 68 2.46 12.38 -13.93
C GLY A 68 1.24 13.30 -13.73
N ARG A 69 0.20 12.83 -13.03
CA ARG A 69 -0.99 13.62 -12.72
C ARG A 69 -0.95 14.12 -11.28
N ASP A 70 -1.02 15.44 -11.11
CA ASP A 70 -1.13 16.04 -9.78
C ASP A 70 -2.46 15.68 -9.12
N ILE A 71 -2.36 14.97 -7.98
CA ILE A 71 -3.52 14.56 -7.17
C ILE A 71 -3.69 15.45 -5.94
N TYR A 72 -2.61 16.15 -5.56
CA TYR A 72 -2.57 17.18 -4.50
C TYR A 72 -1.45 18.17 -4.81
N ASP A 73 -1.73 19.46 -4.69
CA ASP A 73 -0.72 20.54 -4.82
C ASP A 73 -1.08 21.69 -3.87
N ASN A 74 -0.53 21.65 -2.65
CA ASN A 74 -0.83 22.59 -1.56
C ASN A 74 -2.34 22.79 -1.33
N GLY A 75 -3.15 21.80 -1.77
CA GLY A 75 -4.60 21.80 -1.72
C GLY A 75 -5.20 20.85 -2.76
N PRO A 76 -6.55 20.75 -2.80
CA PRO A 76 -7.26 19.92 -3.77
C PRO A 76 -7.02 20.38 -5.21
N THR A 77 -6.72 19.47 -6.12
CA THR A 77 -6.51 19.73 -7.57
C THR A 77 -7.80 19.67 -8.40
N GLY A 78 -8.96 19.54 -7.75
CA GLY A 78 -10.25 19.43 -8.42
C GLY A 78 -10.60 18.02 -8.95
N ILE A 79 -9.73 17.01 -8.72
CA ILE A 79 -10.04 15.62 -9.05
C ILE A 79 -10.96 15.00 -8.01
N ASP A 80 -11.79 14.02 -8.42
CA ASP A 80 -12.46 13.14 -7.45
C ASP A 80 -11.42 12.18 -6.84
N VAL A 81 -10.85 12.59 -5.71
CA VAL A 81 -9.83 11.85 -4.97
C VAL A 81 -10.30 10.43 -4.60
N ARG A 82 -11.61 10.26 -4.28
CA ARG A 82 -12.14 8.94 -3.89
C ARG A 82 -12.18 8.00 -5.08
N ALA A 83 -12.66 8.47 -6.23
CA ALA A 83 -12.66 7.69 -7.47
C ALA A 83 -11.23 7.38 -7.91
N PHE A 84 -10.35 8.39 -7.90
CA PHE A 84 -8.94 8.23 -8.26
C PHE A 84 -8.23 7.18 -7.39
N ARG A 85 -8.39 7.25 -6.07
CA ARG A 85 -7.81 6.28 -5.13
C ARG A 85 -8.31 4.86 -5.40
N ARG A 86 -9.64 4.66 -5.56
CA ARG A 86 -10.19 3.32 -5.86
C ARG A 86 -9.61 2.69 -7.11
N GLN A 87 -9.27 3.49 -8.12
CA GLN A 87 -8.76 3.01 -9.40
C GLN A 87 -7.25 2.78 -9.39
N ASN A 88 -6.48 3.59 -8.67
CA ASN A 88 -5.04 3.66 -8.84
C ASN A 88 -4.22 3.22 -7.63
N ILE A 89 -4.81 3.15 -6.43
CA ILE A 89 -4.09 2.85 -5.20
C ILE A 89 -4.69 1.65 -4.49
N GLY A 90 -3.91 0.60 -4.30
CA GLY A 90 -4.20 -0.51 -3.40
C GLY A 90 -3.62 -0.25 -2.01
N PHE A 91 -4.39 -0.48 -0.95
CA PHE A 91 -3.89 -0.31 0.41
C PHE A 91 -4.01 -1.60 1.20
N ILE A 92 -2.89 -2.04 1.79
CA ILE A 92 -2.78 -3.20 2.67
C ILE A 92 -2.49 -2.65 4.06
N PHE A 93 -3.46 -2.79 4.97
CA PHE A 93 -3.35 -2.29 6.34
C PHE A 93 -2.64 -3.32 7.23
N GLN A 94 -2.03 -2.88 8.32
CA GLN A 94 -1.42 -3.71 9.36
C GLN A 94 -2.43 -4.72 9.93
N GLN A 95 -3.65 -4.27 10.23
CA GLN A 95 -4.77 -5.15 10.49
C GLN A 95 -5.47 -5.43 9.17
N HIS A 96 -5.83 -6.70 8.91
CA HIS A 96 -6.39 -7.13 7.63
C HIS A 96 -7.68 -6.37 7.24
N ASN A 97 -8.46 -5.90 8.24
CA ASN A 97 -9.70 -5.13 8.07
C ASN A 97 -10.64 -5.79 7.05
N LEU A 98 -10.77 -7.13 7.12
CA LEU A 98 -11.74 -7.85 6.32
C LEU A 98 -13.14 -7.63 6.88
N ILE A 99 -14.12 -7.56 5.99
CA ILE A 99 -15.52 -7.43 6.38
C ILE A 99 -15.98 -8.81 6.88
N PRO A 100 -16.35 -8.96 8.17
CA PRO A 100 -16.46 -10.27 8.82
C PRO A 100 -17.61 -11.14 8.30
N PHE A 101 -18.65 -10.53 7.73
CA PHE A 101 -19.82 -11.22 7.18
C PHE A 101 -19.76 -11.44 5.66
N LEU A 102 -18.66 -11.08 5.01
CA LEU A 102 -18.38 -11.38 3.61
C LEU A 102 -17.33 -12.49 3.52
N THR A 103 -17.51 -13.38 2.57
CA THR A 103 -16.52 -14.41 2.22
C THR A 103 -15.23 -13.80 1.71
N ALA A 104 -14.17 -14.59 1.55
CA ALA A 104 -12.90 -14.17 0.97
C ALA A 104 -13.10 -13.55 -0.43
N ALA A 105 -13.88 -14.23 -1.29
CA ALA A 105 -14.17 -13.70 -2.63
C ALA A 105 -15.00 -12.41 -2.61
N GLU A 106 -15.98 -12.32 -1.73
CA GLU A 106 -16.82 -11.13 -1.60
C GLU A 106 -16.03 -9.93 -1.06
N ASN A 107 -15.09 -10.13 -0.11
CA ASN A 107 -14.17 -9.10 0.36
C ASN A 107 -13.34 -8.52 -0.79
N VAL A 108 -12.88 -9.36 -1.71
CA VAL A 108 -12.12 -8.93 -2.90
C VAL A 108 -13.03 -8.31 -3.95
N ALA A 109 -14.20 -8.92 -4.23
CA ALA A 109 -15.13 -8.45 -5.26
C ALA A 109 -15.74 -7.08 -4.95
N LEU A 110 -15.94 -6.76 -3.67
CA LEU A 110 -16.61 -5.55 -3.22
C LEU A 110 -15.95 -4.27 -3.79
N VAL A 111 -14.61 -4.18 -3.77
CA VAL A 111 -13.92 -2.97 -4.24
C VAL A 111 -14.05 -2.77 -5.75
N MET A 112 -14.17 -3.84 -6.52
CA MET A 112 -14.45 -3.79 -7.96
C MET A 112 -15.90 -3.31 -8.21
N GLN A 113 -16.86 -3.81 -7.44
CA GLN A 113 -18.25 -3.39 -7.52
C GLN A 113 -18.40 -1.90 -7.15
N LEU A 114 -17.71 -1.43 -6.11
CA LEU A 114 -17.66 -0.01 -5.74
C LEU A 114 -17.01 0.86 -6.84
N ASN A 115 -16.23 0.25 -7.73
CA ASN A 115 -15.63 0.90 -8.90
C ASN A 115 -16.48 0.70 -10.18
N GLY A 116 -17.70 0.17 -10.07
CA GLY A 116 -18.66 0.04 -11.16
C GLY A 116 -18.66 -1.30 -11.90
N ALA A 117 -17.85 -2.28 -11.48
CA ALA A 117 -17.86 -3.61 -12.11
C ALA A 117 -19.17 -4.37 -11.80
N GLY A 118 -19.67 -5.11 -12.79
CA GLY A 118 -20.81 -5.99 -12.62
C GLY A 118 -20.54 -7.11 -11.62
N ARG A 119 -21.55 -7.56 -10.88
CA ARG A 119 -21.39 -8.59 -9.84
C ARG A 119 -20.72 -9.86 -10.34
N ARG A 120 -21.10 -10.36 -11.54
CA ARG A 120 -20.54 -11.59 -12.12
C ARG A 120 -19.07 -11.45 -12.46
N ASP A 121 -18.68 -10.33 -13.06
CA ASP A 121 -17.29 -10.06 -13.44
C ASP A 121 -16.41 -9.85 -12.20
N ALA A 122 -16.90 -9.09 -11.21
CA ALA A 122 -16.20 -8.91 -9.93
C ALA A 122 -15.98 -10.26 -9.21
N ALA A 123 -17.00 -11.14 -9.16
CA ALA A 123 -16.88 -12.45 -8.54
C ALA A 123 -15.87 -13.36 -9.28
N ARG A 124 -15.91 -13.37 -10.62
CA ARG A 124 -14.96 -14.13 -11.44
C ARG A 124 -13.52 -13.64 -11.19
N ARG A 125 -13.31 -12.32 -11.26
CA ARG A 125 -11.99 -11.71 -11.03
C ARG A 125 -11.47 -11.94 -9.62
N ALA A 126 -12.35 -11.90 -8.61
CA ALA A 126 -11.99 -12.21 -7.23
C ALA A 126 -11.47 -13.66 -7.09
N LYS A 127 -12.12 -14.64 -7.72
CA LYS A 127 -11.66 -16.04 -7.73
C LYS A 127 -10.31 -16.20 -8.43
N GLU A 128 -10.11 -15.53 -9.56
CA GLU A 128 -8.81 -15.53 -10.27
C GLU A 128 -7.69 -14.95 -9.40
N LEU A 129 -7.95 -13.84 -8.68
CA LEU A 129 -7.00 -13.25 -7.75
C LEU A 129 -6.70 -14.16 -6.56
N LEU A 130 -7.71 -14.79 -5.96
CA LEU A 130 -7.50 -15.76 -4.88
C LEU A 130 -6.71 -16.98 -5.35
N GLY A 131 -6.89 -17.40 -6.60
CA GLY A 131 -6.06 -18.43 -7.25
C GLY A 131 -4.61 -17.99 -7.39
N TYR A 132 -4.36 -16.79 -7.90
CA TYR A 132 -3.02 -16.18 -8.02
C TYR A 132 -2.32 -16.06 -6.67
N LEU A 133 -3.10 -15.80 -5.60
CA LEU A 133 -2.64 -15.69 -4.22
C LEU A 133 -2.57 -17.03 -3.49
N GLU A 134 -2.77 -18.16 -4.20
CA GLU A 134 -2.67 -19.53 -3.67
C GLU A 134 -3.66 -19.87 -2.53
N ILE A 135 -4.83 -19.21 -2.52
CA ILE A 135 -5.91 -19.44 -1.55
C ILE A 135 -7.27 -19.70 -2.21
N ALA A 136 -7.27 -20.27 -3.43
CA ALA A 136 -8.50 -20.61 -4.15
C ALA A 136 -9.43 -21.52 -3.32
N HIS A 137 -8.87 -22.43 -2.51
CA HIS A 137 -9.60 -23.35 -1.63
C HIS A 137 -10.36 -22.65 -0.49
N ARG A 138 -10.12 -21.36 -0.26
CA ARG A 138 -10.76 -20.52 0.76
C ARG A 138 -11.76 -19.50 0.20
N THR A 139 -12.05 -19.56 -1.09
CA THR A 139 -12.91 -18.60 -1.79
C THR A 139 -14.21 -18.27 -1.06
N ASP A 140 -14.90 -19.29 -0.53
CA ASP A 140 -16.19 -19.17 0.13
C ASP A 140 -16.10 -19.13 1.67
N SER A 141 -14.88 -19.06 2.22
CA SER A 141 -14.65 -19.00 3.67
C SER A 141 -14.88 -17.59 4.20
N LEU A 142 -15.50 -17.48 5.38
CA LEU A 142 -15.60 -16.24 6.14
C LEU A 142 -14.25 -15.92 6.83
N PRO A 143 -13.94 -14.66 7.10
CA PRO A 143 -12.68 -14.26 7.77
C PRO A 143 -12.38 -15.00 9.06
N ALA A 144 -13.40 -15.30 9.88
CA ALA A 144 -13.24 -16.06 11.12
C ALA A 144 -12.70 -17.48 10.93
N ASN A 145 -12.86 -18.05 9.73
CA ASN A 145 -12.42 -19.41 9.38
C ASN A 145 -11.08 -19.41 8.62
N LEU A 146 -10.42 -18.26 8.51
CA LEU A 146 -9.14 -18.10 7.84
C LEU A 146 -8.02 -17.93 8.86
N SER A 147 -6.88 -18.56 8.62
CA SER A 147 -5.64 -18.25 9.35
C SER A 147 -5.17 -16.82 9.09
N GLY A 148 -4.34 -16.24 9.95
CA GLY A 148 -3.80 -14.88 9.75
C GLY A 148 -3.13 -14.69 8.39
N GLY A 149 -2.34 -15.66 7.92
CA GLY A 149 -1.73 -15.62 6.59
C GLY A 149 -2.74 -15.68 5.43
N GLU A 150 -3.83 -16.46 5.57
CA GLU A 150 -4.92 -16.48 4.59
C GLU A 150 -5.68 -15.16 4.58
N GLN A 151 -5.98 -14.58 5.76
CA GLN A 151 -6.59 -13.25 5.87
C GLN A 151 -5.73 -12.18 5.20
N GLN A 152 -4.40 -12.24 5.40
CA GLN A 152 -3.47 -11.33 4.75
C GLN A 152 -3.50 -11.47 3.22
N ARG A 153 -3.53 -12.69 2.69
CA ARG A 153 -3.65 -12.92 1.24
C ARG A 153 -4.99 -12.39 0.69
N VAL A 154 -6.09 -12.50 1.42
CA VAL A 154 -7.37 -11.88 1.04
C VAL A 154 -7.25 -10.34 1.04
N ALA A 155 -6.61 -9.74 2.04
CA ALA A 155 -6.38 -8.29 2.10
C ALA A 155 -5.50 -7.81 0.92
N ILE A 156 -4.47 -8.59 0.53
CA ILE A 156 -3.67 -8.34 -0.67
C ILE A 156 -4.55 -8.44 -1.93
N GLY A 157 -5.39 -9.48 -2.06
CA GLY A 157 -6.34 -9.63 -3.16
C GLY A 157 -7.27 -8.44 -3.30
N ARG A 158 -7.78 -7.93 -2.18
CA ARG A 158 -8.60 -6.73 -2.15
C ARG A 158 -7.83 -5.49 -2.62
N ALA A 159 -6.58 -5.34 -2.22
CA ALA A 159 -5.74 -4.23 -2.67
C ALA A 159 -5.45 -4.28 -4.18
N LEU A 160 -5.32 -5.48 -4.76
CA LEU A 160 -5.02 -5.70 -6.18
C LEU A 160 -6.26 -5.70 -7.10
N ALA A 161 -7.46 -5.71 -6.54
CA ALA A 161 -8.70 -6.00 -7.27
C ALA A 161 -8.95 -5.07 -8.46
N ASN A 162 -8.61 -3.79 -8.33
CA ASN A 162 -8.75 -2.78 -9.39
C ASN A 162 -7.47 -2.55 -10.21
N GLU A 163 -6.48 -3.45 -10.15
CA GLU A 163 -5.20 -3.35 -10.87
C GLU A 163 -4.48 -2.02 -10.61
N PRO A 164 -4.22 -1.67 -9.35
CA PRO A 164 -3.69 -0.36 -8.99
C PRO A 164 -2.27 -0.15 -9.56
N ARG A 165 -1.94 1.11 -9.84
CA ARG A 165 -0.59 1.53 -10.23
C ARG A 165 0.37 1.53 -9.05
N LEU A 166 -0.15 1.79 -7.86
CA LEU A 166 0.61 1.86 -6.61
C LEU A 166 -0.06 1.00 -5.52
N VAL A 167 0.72 0.17 -4.87
CA VAL A 167 0.32 -0.59 -3.67
C VAL A 167 1.07 -0.04 -2.47
N LEU A 168 0.34 0.36 -1.44
CA LEU A 168 0.86 0.82 -0.16
C LEU A 168 0.60 -0.26 0.89
N ALA A 169 1.63 -0.76 1.55
CA ALA A 169 1.53 -1.81 2.54
C ALA A 169 2.09 -1.33 3.90
N ASP A 170 1.21 -1.18 4.87
CA ASP A 170 1.58 -0.75 6.22
C ASP A 170 1.77 -1.98 7.10
N GLU A 171 3.03 -2.32 7.38
CA GLU A 171 3.45 -3.47 8.19
C GLU A 171 2.73 -4.80 7.83
N PRO A 172 2.76 -5.24 6.56
CA PRO A 172 1.94 -6.36 6.08
C PRO A 172 2.30 -7.71 6.69
N THR A 173 3.36 -7.78 7.49
CA THR A 173 3.86 -9.01 8.12
C THR A 173 3.83 -8.97 9.66
N ALA A 174 3.39 -7.86 10.27
CA ALA A 174 3.48 -7.67 11.72
C ALA A 174 2.73 -8.72 12.56
N ALA A 175 1.64 -9.27 12.04
CA ALA A 175 0.84 -10.31 12.72
C ALA A 175 1.24 -11.75 12.32
N LEU A 176 2.34 -11.94 11.60
CA LEU A 176 2.76 -13.23 11.05
C LEU A 176 4.09 -13.68 11.66
N ASP A 177 4.27 -14.99 11.74
CA ASP A 177 5.59 -15.57 12.00
C ASP A 177 6.56 -15.31 10.83
N THR A 178 7.85 -15.50 11.06
CA THR A 178 8.90 -15.20 10.07
C THR A 178 8.70 -15.94 8.75
N GLU A 179 8.29 -17.22 8.77
CA GLU A 179 8.09 -18.01 7.54
C GLU A 179 6.94 -17.46 6.70
N ARG A 180 5.80 -17.18 7.33
CA ARG A 180 4.64 -16.59 6.65
C ARG A 180 4.91 -15.16 6.19
N GLY A 181 5.63 -14.38 7.00
CA GLY A 181 6.07 -13.03 6.64
C GLY A 181 6.93 -13.04 5.36
N THR A 182 7.92 -13.92 5.28
CA THR A 182 8.77 -14.08 4.09
C THR A 182 7.96 -14.43 2.83
N LYS A 183 6.95 -15.31 2.96
CA LYS A 183 6.04 -15.65 1.85
C LYS A 183 5.22 -14.43 1.38
N VAL A 184 4.72 -13.61 2.32
CA VAL A 184 3.99 -12.37 1.99
C VAL A 184 4.91 -11.36 1.28
N MET A 185 6.14 -11.16 1.76
CA MET A 185 7.08 -10.26 1.11
C MET A 185 7.51 -10.76 -0.28
N GLY A 186 7.71 -12.08 -0.44
CA GLY A 186 7.93 -12.71 -1.74
C GLY A 186 6.77 -12.47 -2.71
N LEU A 187 5.53 -12.51 -2.21
CA LEU A 187 4.34 -12.21 -3.00
C LEU A 187 4.29 -10.74 -3.44
N LEU A 188 4.64 -9.78 -2.56
CA LEU A 188 4.69 -8.37 -2.93
C LEU A 188 5.76 -8.09 -4.00
N ARG A 189 6.93 -8.75 -3.93
CA ARG A 189 7.95 -8.70 -4.99
C ARG A 189 7.41 -9.24 -6.32
N LYS A 190 6.74 -10.38 -6.29
CA LYS A 190 6.10 -10.97 -7.48
C LYS A 190 5.09 -10.02 -8.11
N ILE A 191 4.26 -9.37 -7.29
CA ILE A 191 3.28 -8.37 -7.73
C ILE A 191 3.98 -7.19 -8.43
N ALA A 192 5.02 -6.61 -7.82
CA ALA A 192 5.75 -5.50 -8.41
C ALA A 192 6.29 -5.86 -9.80
N ARG A 193 6.93 -7.02 -9.95
CA ARG A 193 7.56 -7.47 -11.18
C ARG A 193 6.56 -7.88 -12.27
N GLU A 194 5.55 -8.70 -11.93
CA GLU A 194 4.63 -9.29 -12.91
C GLU A 194 3.47 -8.37 -13.28
N ARG A 195 2.98 -7.54 -12.33
CA ARG A 195 1.81 -6.70 -12.55
C ARG A 195 2.15 -5.24 -12.83
N ARG A 196 3.45 -4.88 -12.82
CA ARG A 196 3.93 -3.49 -13.00
C ARG A 196 3.26 -2.51 -12.04
N SER A 197 2.82 -3.00 -10.89
CA SER A 197 2.35 -2.17 -9.78
C SER A 197 3.55 -1.83 -8.91
N SER A 198 3.84 -0.55 -8.71
CA SER A 198 4.88 -0.16 -7.75
C SER A 198 4.40 -0.44 -6.33
N VAL A 199 5.29 -0.84 -5.44
CA VAL A 199 4.94 -1.21 -4.07
C VAL A 199 5.78 -0.41 -3.09
N ILE A 200 5.15 0.26 -2.14
CA ILE A 200 5.81 0.84 -0.97
C ILE A 200 5.39 0.04 0.25
N THR A 201 6.36 -0.55 0.94
CA THR A 201 6.10 -1.35 2.15
C THR A 201 6.75 -0.71 3.37
N VAL A 202 5.95 -0.43 4.38
CA VAL A 202 6.45 -0.10 5.72
C VAL A 202 6.79 -1.39 6.45
N THR A 203 7.98 -1.47 7.00
CA THR A 203 8.40 -2.54 7.91
C THR A 203 9.46 -2.02 8.88
N HIS A 204 9.55 -2.64 10.05
CA HIS A 204 10.65 -2.44 11.00
C HIS A 204 11.62 -3.63 10.99
N ASP A 205 11.34 -4.70 10.23
CA ASP A 205 12.18 -5.88 10.14
C ASP A 205 13.11 -5.80 8.91
N HIS A 206 14.39 -5.50 9.17
CA HIS A 206 15.42 -5.41 8.15
C HIS A 206 15.64 -6.72 7.36
N ARG A 207 15.26 -7.87 7.92
CA ARG A 207 15.38 -9.17 7.22
C ARG A 207 14.38 -9.29 6.07
N MET A 208 13.29 -8.53 6.13
CA MET A 208 12.21 -8.58 5.14
C MET A 208 12.46 -7.73 3.89
N ILE A 209 13.49 -6.86 3.91
CA ILE A 209 13.77 -5.92 2.80
C ILE A 209 14.83 -6.42 1.81
N GLU A 210 15.32 -7.63 1.97
CA GLU A 210 16.23 -8.22 1.00
C GLU A 210 15.59 -8.26 -0.40
N GLY A 211 16.30 -7.74 -1.42
CA GLY A 211 15.83 -7.66 -2.79
C GLY A 211 14.81 -6.54 -3.05
N PHE A 212 14.74 -5.52 -2.19
CA PHE A 212 14.08 -4.26 -2.47
C PHE A 212 14.98 -3.36 -3.33
N ASP A 213 14.35 -2.60 -4.25
CA ASP A 213 15.08 -1.72 -5.18
C ASP A 213 15.55 -0.45 -4.45
N THR A 214 14.71 0.11 -3.59
CA THR A 214 15.01 1.32 -2.82
C THR A 214 14.60 1.17 -1.36
N VAL A 215 15.40 1.72 -0.46
CA VAL A 215 15.11 1.80 0.96
C VAL A 215 15.10 3.26 1.40
N TYR A 216 13.98 3.67 1.95
CA TYR A 216 13.80 4.96 2.61
C TYR A 216 13.84 4.78 4.12
N HIS A 217 14.46 5.70 4.82
CA HIS A 217 14.46 5.77 6.27
C HIS A 217 13.71 7.02 6.73
N LEU A 218 12.70 6.82 7.57
CA LEU A 218 11.97 7.91 8.19
C LEU A 218 12.28 7.94 9.69
N ASP A 219 12.84 9.05 10.15
CA ASP A 219 13.15 9.28 11.56
C ASP A 219 12.69 10.67 11.97
N ASP A 220 11.92 10.77 13.05
CA ASP A 220 11.35 12.03 13.55
C ASP A 220 10.74 12.90 12.44
N GLY A 221 9.94 12.27 11.56
CA GLY A 221 9.28 12.91 10.43
C GLY A 221 10.21 13.34 9.28
N ARG A 222 11.50 13.00 9.29
CA ARG A 222 12.47 13.28 8.22
C ARG A 222 12.78 12.04 7.41
N LEU A 223 12.67 12.14 6.10
CA LEU A 223 12.99 11.08 5.18
C LEU A 223 14.42 11.22 4.67
N THR A 224 15.13 10.08 4.65
CA THR A 224 16.41 9.91 3.95
C THR A 224 16.33 8.68 3.05
N GLN A 225 17.04 8.67 1.95
CA GLN A 225 17.07 7.56 0.99
C GLN A 225 18.42 6.85 1.04
N THR A 226 18.37 5.51 1.08
CA THR A 226 19.53 4.67 0.84
C THR A 226 19.19 3.76 -0.33
N THR A 227 19.87 3.91 -1.48
CA THR A 227 19.72 3.02 -2.62
C THR A 227 20.57 1.77 -2.36
N HIS A 228 19.95 0.60 -2.35
CA HIS A 228 20.72 -0.64 -2.52
C HIS A 228 21.03 -0.76 -4.00
N ALA A 229 22.31 -0.61 -4.35
CA ALA A 229 22.74 -1.02 -5.68
C ALA A 229 22.36 -2.49 -5.86
N ALA A 230 21.54 -2.78 -6.87
CA ALA A 230 21.31 -4.14 -7.30
C ALA A 230 22.68 -4.79 -7.50
N THR A 231 23.00 -5.79 -6.69
CA THR A 231 24.12 -6.69 -6.99
C THR A 231 23.76 -7.38 -8.29
N ALA A 232 24.33 -6.88 -9.39
CA ALA A 232 24.31 -7.55 -10.67
C ALA A 232 24.98 -8.91 -10.49
N HIS A 233 24.22 -9.97 -10.65
CA HIS A 233 24.70 -11.34 -10.89
C HIS A 233 24.00 -11.88 -12.11
#